data_6d5881974ff3787c567466cc24315982
#
_entry.id   6d5881974ff3787c567466cc24315982
#
_cell.length_a   1.000
_cell.length_b   1.000
_cell.length_c   1.000
_cell.angle_alpha   90.00
_cell.angle_beta   90.00
_cell.angle_gamma   90.00
#
_symmetry.space_group_name_H-M   'P 1'
#
loop_
_entity.id
_entity.type
_entity.pdbx_description
1 polymer ?
#
loop_
_entity_poly.entity_id
_entity_poly.type
_entity_poly.pdbx_seq_one_letter_code
_entity_poly.pdbx_strand_id
1 'polypeptide(L)'
;MAQSSPSLNQRALPQVIIVGGGCGGIAAAKALRKAPVEVILFDKVNHYLFQALLYQVATCTLDAGDIAFPIREVLGKQKNAIVALGEVTGVDKEKRFVYVNSLNHPVSYDYLILATGVEGSYFGHDEWTKFAPGLKTLTDGIALRSRILRAFEMAELQENPTNHPEMVTFVLVGAGPAGCEMAGALADMIRLTIKSDFRRFNPNMARIILVDAAFRVLPTFSAELSEKVHTQLERMGVEVRLGHAVEQVDARGVVIAGERINAQNVIWAAGMKASPAGKWLGVETDRAGRVKGESDLTIPGHPEIFAVGDTASTVSKEGKPLPGVAQVAMQGGRYAGRTIARRVVGGRPLRPFKYFDKGNLATIGWNYAILESGKLKLAGSLAKLVWAFIHIFFLLQTEERILVFMKWVYAIFTKKRGSRIIEEPILSQPRDHELQ
;
A
#
# COMPACT_ATOMS: atom_id res chain seq x y z
N MET A 1 -38.25 -22.04 -18.50
CA MET A 1 -37.64 -21.49 -19.74
C MET A 1 -36.26 -21.01 -19.36
N ALA A 2 -35.25 -21.78 -19.70
CA ALA A 2 -33.84 -21.40 -19.44
C ALA A 2 -33.44 -20.34 -20.48
N GLN A 3 -33.17 -19.14 -20.04
CA GLN A 3 -32.55 -18.12 -20.89
C GLN A 3 -31.12 -18.57 -21.19
N SER A 4 -30.89 -18.96 -22.44
CA SER A 4 -29.56 -19.24 -22.97
C SER A 4 -28.70 -17.97 -22.84
N SER A 5 -27.61 -18.08 -22.06
CA SER A 5 -26.58 -17.05 -21.99
C SER A 5 -26.07 -16.78 -23.42
N PRO A 6 -25.93 -15.52 -23.86
CA PRO A 6 -25.43 -15.23 -25.18
C PRO A 6 -24.01 -15.78 -25.33
N SER A 7 -23.75 -16.49 -26.41
CA SER A 7 -22.42 -17.00 -26.77
C SER A 7 -21.44 -15.84 -26.89
N LEU A 8 -20.28 -15.97 -26.26
CA LEU A 8 -19.18 -14.96 -26.18
C LEU A 8 -18.62 -14.47 -27.53
N ASN A 9 -19.15 -14.94 -28.67
CA ASN A 9 -18.60 -14.67 -30.01
C ASN A 9 -19.36 -13.61 -30.84
N GLN A 10 -20.39 -12.94 -30.29
CA GLN A 10 -21.03 -11.78 -30.96
C GLN A 10 -21.16 -10.62 -29.98
N ARG A 11 -20.01 -9.98 -29.65
CA ARG A 11 -20.01 -8.78 -28.83
C ARG A 11 -20.32 -7.57 -29.67
N ALA A 12 -21.28 -6.77 -29.26
CA ALA A 12 -21.63 -5.53 -29.94
C ALA A 12 -20.58 -4.42 -29.73
N LEU A 13 -19.77 -4.50 -28.65
CA LEU A 13 -18.79 -3.50 -28.27
C LEU A 13 -17.42 -4.15 -27.95
N PRO A 14 -16.32 -3.43 -28.21
CA PRO A 14 -14.99 -3.87 -27.78
C PRO A 14 -14.89 -4.08 -26.29
N GLN A 15 -14.23 -5.16 -25.87
CA GLN A 15 -14.02 -5.52 -24.47
C GLN A 15 -12.68 -5.04 -23.96
N VAL A 16 -12.70 -4.30 -22.85
CA VAL A 16 -11.53 -3.84 -22.13
C VAL A 16 -11.43 -4.60 -20.82
N ILE A 17 -10.38 -5.41 -20.66
CA ILE A 17 -10.07 -6.06 -19.39
C ILE A 17 -9.12 -5.15 -18.59
N ILE A 18 -9.43 -4.92 -17.32
CA ILE A 18 -8.58 -4.22 -16.36
C ILE A 18 -8.23 -5.20 -15.25
N VAL A 19 -6.93 -5.43 -15.03
CA VAL A 19 -6.43 -6.31 -13.97
C VAL A 19 -5.87 -5.46 -12.83
N GLY A 20 -6.56 -5.48 -11.70
CA GLY A 20 -6.24 -4.69 -10.52
C GLY A 20 -7.16 -3.49 -10.31
N GLY A 21 -7.87 -3.46 -9.18
CA GLY A 21 -8.80 -2.40 -8.73
C GLY A 21 -8.14 -1.33 -7.85
N GLY A 22 -6.82 -1.19 -7.92
CA GLY A 22 -6.08 -0.13 -7.23
C GLY A 22 -6.21 1.24 -7.91
N CYS A 23 -5.31 2.17 -7.54
CA CYS A 23 -5.31 3.55 -8.05
C CYS A 23 -5.33 3.64 -9.58
N GLY A 24 -4.52 2.82 -10.24
CA GLY A 24 -4.40 2.79 -11.71
C GLY A 24 -5.65 2.24 -12.38
N GLY A 25 -6.12 1.08 -11.93
CA GLY A 25 -7.28 0.40 -12.53
C GLY A 25 -8.59 1.17 -12.35
N ILE A 26 -8.86 1.70 -11.16
CA ILE A 26 -10.03 2.56 -10.92
C ILE A 26 -9.97 3.83 -11.78
N ALA A 27 -8.80 4.45 -11.92
CA ALA A 27 -8.64 5.64 -12.76
C ALA A 27 -8.86 5.33 -14.25
N ALA A 28 -8.41 4.15 -14.71
CA ALA A 28 -8.62 3.67 -16.08
C ALA A 28 -10.11 3.37 -16.34
N ALA A 29 -10.77 2.62 -15.45
CA ALA A 29 -12.20 2.32 -15.55
C ALA A 29 -13.05 3.59 -15.63
N LYS A 30 -12.80 4.56 -14.72
CA LYS A 30 -13.50 5.86 -14.73
C LYS A 30 -13.25 6.65 -16.01
N ALA A 31 -12.06 6.57 -16.61
CA ALA A 31 -11.75 7.24 -17.87
C ALA A 31 -12.52 6.66 -19.07
N LEU A 32 -12.90 5.38 -19.01
CA LEU A 32 -13.68 4.66 -20.00
C LEU A 32 -15.21 4.83 -19.84
N ARG A 33 -15.68 5.55 -18.83
CA ARG A 33 -17.12 5.61 -18.45
C ARG A 33 -18.05 5.98 -19.60
N LYS A 34 -17.61 6.83 -20.53
CA LYS A 34 -18.40 7.31 -21.67
C LYS A 34 -17.98 6.70 -23.01
N ALA A 35 -17.01 5.79 -23.01
CA ALA A 35 -16.55 5.13 -24.22
C ALA A 35 -17.52 3.99 -24.62
N PRO A 36 -17.71 3.74 -25.92
CA PRO A 36 -18.49 2.62 -26.43
C PRO A 36 -17.70 1.32 -26.31
N VAL A 37 -17.49 0.86 -25.07
CA VAL A 37 -16.74 -0.36 -24.71
C VAL A 37 -17.45 -1.06 -23.54
N GLU A 38 -17.21 -2.35 -23.40
CA GLU A 38 -17.48 -3.11 -22.18
C GLU A 38 -16.21 -3.21 -21.36
N VAL A 39 -16.28 -2.83 -20.09
CA VAL A 39 -15.14 -2.90 -19.16
C VAL A 39 -15.39 -4.03 -18.17
N ILE A 40 -14.43 -4.96 -18.05
CA ILE A 40 -14.42 -5.95 -16.96
C ILE A 40 -13.18 -5.69 -16.12
N LEU A 41 -13.40 -5.34 -14.85
CA LEU A 41 -12.31 -5.15 -13.89
C LEU A 41 -12.23 -6.39 -12.98
N PHE A 42 -11.09 -7.08 -13.05
CA PHE A 42 -10.74 -8.18 -12.15
C PHE A 42 -9.85 -7.67 -11.02
N ASP A 43 -10.18 -8.06 -9.81
CA ASP A 43 -9.28 -7.92 -8.65
C ASP A 43 -9.41 -9.16 -7.75
N LYS A 44 -8.32 -9.54 -7.08
CA LYS A 44 -8.27 -10.63 -6.10
C LYS A 44 -8.97 -10.29 -4.78
N VAL A 45 -9.24 -8.99 -4.54
CA VAL A 45 -10.03 -8.48 -3.41
C VAL A 45 -11.21 -7.66 -3.90
N ASN A 46 -12.25 -7.53 -3.09
CA ASN A 46 -13.47 -6.82 -3.46
C ASN A 46 -13.43 -5.31 -3.20
N HIS A 47 -12.31 -4.78 -2.68
CA HIS A 47 -12.21 -3.41 -2.22
C HIS A 47 -11.00 -2.68 -2.79
N TYR A 48 -11.18 -1.38 -3.01
CA TYR A 48 -10.10 -0.44 -3.19
C TYR A 48 -9.55 -0.04 -1.82
N LEU A 49 -8.25 -0.06 -1.65
CA LEU A 49 -7.57 0.36 -0.43
C LEU A 49 -6.92 1.74 -0.60
N PHE A 50 -7.26 2.69 0.26
CA PHE A 50 -6.54 3.95 0.36
C PHE A 50 -5.29 3.76 1.23
N GLN A 51 -4.28 3.14 0.63
CA GLN A 51 -3.08 2.60 1.29
C GLN A 51 -2.29 3.65 2.09
N ALA A 52 -2.36 4.93 1.71
CA ALA A 52 -1.66 6.01 2.41
C ALA A 52 -2.07 6.15 3.90
N LEU A 53 -3.21 5.61 4.31
CA LEU A 53 -3.70 5.63 5.69
C LEU A 53 -3.66 4.26 6.38
N LEU A 54 -3.04 3.24 5.76
CA LEU A 54 -3.01 1.88 6.30
C LEU A 54 -2.30 1.79 7.66
N TYR A 55 -1.22 2.56 7.85
CA TYR A 55 -0.53 2.64 9.14
C TYR A 55 -1.46 3.15 10.27
N GLN A 56 -2.49 3.93 9.96
CA GLN A 56 -3.48 4.40 10.94
C GLN A 56 -4.44 3.29 11.38
N VAL A 57 -4.71 2.31 10.52
CA VAL A 57 -5.42 1.08 10.91
C VAL A 57 -4.55 0.26 11.85
N ALA A 58 -3.30 0.02 11.48
CA ALA A 58 -2.35 -0.72 12.31
C ALA A 58 -2.10 -0.07 13.68
N THR A 59 -2.23 1.25 13.79
CA THR A 59 -2.05 2.01 15.05
C THR A 59 -3.35 2.52 15.67
N CYS A 60 -4.48 1.88 15.40
CA CYS A 60 -5.79 2.11 16.05
C CYS A 60 -6.41 3.50 15.84
N THR A 61 -5.96 4.31 14.91
CA THR A 61 -6.53 5.64 14.65
C THR A 61 -7.78 5.55 13.78
N LEU A 62 -7.76 4.66 12.78
CA LEU A 62 -8.85 4.41 11.83
C LEU A 62 -9.24 2.93 11.84
N ASP A 63 -10.45 2.65 11.39
CA ASP A 63 -10.92 1.30 11.13
C ASP A 63 -10.69 0.91 9.66
N ALA A 64 -10.77 -0.38 9.38
CA ALA A 64 -10.64 -0.92 8.04
C ALA A 64 -11.61 -0.27 7.04
N GLY A 65 -12.88 -0.08 7.45
CA GLY A 65 -13.92 0.54 6.64
C GLY A 65 -13.70 2.01 6.30
N ASP A 66 -12.89 2.73 7.10
CA ASP A 66 -12.61 4.15 6.83
C ASP A 66 -11.71 4.36 5.60
N ILE A 67 -10.95 3.33 5.18
CA ILE A 67 -9.96 3.42 4.11
C ILE A 67 -10.10 2.37 3.01
N ALA A 68 -11.03 1.43 3.17
CA ALA A 68 -11.32 0.37 2.20
C ALA A 68 -12.73 0.52 1.65
N PHE A 69 -12.86 0.60 0.31
CA PHE A 69 -14.11 0.91 -0.37
C PHE A 69 -14.47 -0.22 -1.33
N PRO A 70 -15.69 -0.80 -1.27
CA PRO A 70 -16.10 -1.81 -2.24
C PRO A 70 -15.95 -1.31 -3.68
N ILE A 71 -15.18 -2.01 -4.51
CA ILE A 71 -14.92 -1.60 -5.91
C ILE A 71 -16.24 -1.48 -6.67
N ARG A 72 -17.23 -2.35 -6.37
CA ARG A 72 -18.56 -2.30 -6.98
C ARG A 72 -19.29 -0.99 -6.67
N GLU A 73 -19.12 -0.44 -5.49
CA GLU A 73 -19.68 0.84 -5.09
C GLU A 73 -18.97 2.01 -5.78
N VAL A 74 -17.63 1.98 -5.80
CA VAL A 74 -16.79 2.99 -6.48
C VAL A 74 -17.15 3.14 -7.96
N LEU A 75 -17.53 2.05 -8.63
CA LEU A 75 -17.92 1.99 -10.04
C LEU A 75 -19.43 1.83 -10.25
N GLY A 76 -20.24 1.79 -9.21
CA GLY A 76 -21.66 1.45 -9.26
C GLY A 76 -22.52 2.32 -10.19
N LYS A 77 -22.13 3.58 -10.40
CA LYS A 77 -22.80 4.50 -11.34
C LYS A 77 -22.31 4.37 -12.80
N GLN A 78 -21.35 3.48 -13.07
CA GLN A 78 -20.77 3.27 -14.39
C GLN A 78 -21.40 2.06 -15.07
N LYS A 79 -22.34 2.29 -16.01
CA LYS A 79 -23.15 1.24 -16.63
C LYS A 79 -22.37 0.27 -17.52
N ASN A 80 -21.24 0.70 -18.10
CA ASN A 80 -20.42 -0.10 -18.99
C ASN A 80 -19.28 -0.84 -18.27
N ALA A 81 -19.29 -0.91 -16.92
CA ALA A 81 -18.26 -1.57 -16.13
C ALA A 81 -18.85 -2.70 -15.28
N ILE A 82 -18.26 -3.88 -15.40
CA ILE A 82 -18.50 -5.06 -14.57
C ILE A 82 -17.28 -5.22 -13.67
N VAL A 83 -17.51 -5.41 -12.37
CA VAL A 83 -16.46 -5.75 -11.41
C VAL A 83 -16.55 -7.25 -11.13
N ALA A 84 -15.46 -7.96 -11.27
CA ALA A 84 -15.38 -9.39 -11.02
C ALA A 84 -14.29 -9.69 -9.96
N LEU A 85 -14.68 -10.41 -8.91
CA LEU A 85 -13.74 -10.93 -7.92
C LEU A 85 -13.06 -12.17 -8.51
N GLY A 86 -11.75 -12.10 -8.69
CA GLY A 86 -10.95 -13.20 -9.22
C GLY A 86 -9.50 -12.79 -9.40
N GLU A 87 -8.61 -13.73 -9.13
CA GLU A 87 -7.19 -13.52 -9.32
C GLU A 87 -6.79 -13.91 -10.74
N VAL A 88 -6.21 -12.96 -11.46
CA VAL A 88 -5.61 -13.23 -12.76
C VAL A 88 -4.28 -13.95 -12.54
N THR A 89 -4.14 -15.10 -13.18
CA THR A 89 -2.97 -15.98 -13.04
C THR A 89 -2.09 -16.02 -14.28
N GLY A 90 -2.57 -15.47 -15.41
CA GLY A 90 -1.83 -15.45 -16.67
C GLY A 90 -2.47 -14.61 -17.75
N VAL A 91 -1.66 -14.30 -18.76
CA VAL A 91 -2.08 -13.59 -19.98
C VAL A 91 -1.46 -14.29 -21.19
N ASP A 92 -2.28 -14.67 -22.18
CA ASP A 92 -1.83 -15.05 -23.51
C ASP A 92 -2.01 -13.83 -24.44
N LYS A 93 -0.92 -13.13 -24.68
CA LYS A 93 -0.94 -11.89 -25.48
C LYS A 93 -1.21 -12.14 -26.96
N GLU A 94 -0.82 -13.31 -27.47
CA GLU A 94 -1.01 -13.66 -28.89
C GLU A 94 -2.46 -14.01 -29.18
N LYS A 95 -3.11 -14.81 -28.29
CA LYS A 95 -4.52 -15.16 -28.41
C LYS A 95 -5.46 -14.13 -27.80
N ARG A 96 -4.91 -13.11 -27.12
CA ARG A 96 -5.66 -12.08 -26.39
C ARG A 96 -6.59 -12.66 -25.34
N PHE A 97 -6.06 -13.53 -24.47
CA PHE A 97 -6.78 -14.15 -23.36
C PHE A 97 -6.18 -13.79 -22.02
N VAL A 98 -7.05 -13.66 -21.01
CA VAL A 98 -6.70 -13.55 -19.59
C VAL A 98 -7.20 -14.79 -18.87
N TYR A 99 -6.36 -15.41 -18.07
CA TYR A 99 -6.68 -16.56 -17.22
C TYR A 99 -6.99 -16.09 -15.80
N VAL A 100 -8.12 -16.54 -15.26
CA VAL A 100 -8.58 -16.17 -13.91
C VAL A 100 -8.82 -17.46 -13.13
N ASN A 101 -8.30 -17.53 -11.90
CA ASN A 101 -8.33 -18.74 -11.07
C ASN A 101 -9.75 -19.27 -10.78
N SER A 102 -10.74 -18.38 -10.75
CA SER A 102 -12.15 -18.73 -10.47
C SER A 102 -12.96 -19.08 -11.72
N LEU A 103 -12.37 -19.09 -12.92
CA LEU A 103 -13.04 -19.37 -14.17
C LEU A 103 -12.44 -20.59 -14.87
N ASN A 104 -13.31 -21.48 -15.39
CA ASN A 104 -12.89 -22.68 -16.12
C ASN A 104 -12.48 -22.40 -17.58
N HIS A 105 -12.65 -21.16 -18.05
CA HIS A 105 -12.32 -20.75 -19.43
C HIS A 105 -11.64 -19.37 -19.40
N PRO A 106 -10.73 -19.11 -20.35
CA PRO A 106 -10.09 -17.82 -20.46
C PRO A 106 -11.08 -16.73 -20.92
N VAL A 107 -10.81 -15.49 -20.54
CA VAL A 107 -11.59 -14.32 -20.95
C VAL A 107 -10.84 -13.59 -22.05
N SER A 108 -11.47 -13.40 -23.20
CA SER A 108 -10.83 -12.67 -24.33
C SER A 108 -10.91 -11.16 -24.10
N TYR A 109 -10.01 -10.40 -24.75
CA TYR A 109 -10.00 -8.94 -24.70
C TYR A 109 -9.67 -8.34 -26.07
N ASP A 110 -10.19 -7.14 -26.32
CA ASP A 110 -9.74 -6.27 -27.39
C ASP A 110 -8.64 -5.32 -26.88
N TYR A 111 -8.75 -4.90 -25.61
CA TYR A 111 -7.75 -4.12 -24.88
C TYR A 111 -7.54 -4.67 -23.48
N LEU A 112 -6.29 -4.61 -23.03
CA LEU A 112 -5.89 -5.05 -21.68
C LEU A 112 -5.15 -3.94 -20.95
N ILE A 113 -5.52 -3.68 -19.69
CA ILE A 113 -4.81 -2.76 -18.80
C ILE A 113 -4.33 -3.55 -17.58
N LEU A 114 -3.02 -3.67 -17.42
CA LEU A 114 -2.38 -4.28 -16.27
C LEU A 114 -2.07 -3.20 -15.23
N ALA A 115 -2.81 -3.20 -14.15
CA ALA A 115 -2.71 -2.28 -13.01
C ALA A 115 -2.53 -3.05 -11.69
N THR A 116 -1.79 -4.16 -11.74
CA THR A 116 -1.62 -5.16 -10.69
C THR A 116 -0.73 -4.70 -9.53
N GLY A 117 -0.04 -3.57 -9.70
CA GLY A 117 0.77 -2.95 -8.64
C GLY A 117 2.03 -3.74 -8.28
N VAL A 118 2.40 -3.66 -7.00
CA VAL A 118 3.58 -4.31 -6.41
C VAL A 118 3.19 -5.05 -5.14
N GLU A 119 4.01 -6.05 -4.80
CA GLU A 119 3.93 -6.83 -3.57
C GLU A 119 5.13 -6.52 -2.66
N GLY A 120 5.04 -6.90 -1.39
CA GLY A 120 6.18 -6.83 -0.47
C GLY A 120 7.32 -7.74 -0.94
N SER A 121 8.55 -7.31 -0.70
CA SER A 121 9.74 -8.09 -1.00
C SER A 121 10.60 -8.24 0.25
N TYR A 122 11.02 -9.45 0.51
CA TYR A 122 11.97 -9.76 1.57
C TYR A 122 13.39 -10.01 1.02
N PHE A 123 13.67 -9.50 -0.19
CA PHE A 123 14.98 -9.58 -0.85
C PHE A 123 15.54 -10.99 -0.97
N GLY A 124 14.68 -11.99 -1.16
CA GLY A 124 15.04 -13.41 -1.29
C GLY A 124 14.86 -14.24 0.01
N HIS A 125 14.45 -13.60 1.09
CA HIS A 125 14.21 -14.20 2.40
C HIS A 125 12.71 -14.31 2.71
N ASP A 126 11.95 -14.98 1.85
CA ASP A 126 10.50 -15.08 2.00
C ASP A 126 10.09 -15.80 3.31
N GLU A 127 11.00 -16.59 3.92
CA GLU A 127 10.84 -17.21 5.24
C GLU A 127 10.68 -16.21 6.39
N TRP A 128 11.17 -14.97 6.23
CA TRP A 128 11.04 -13.90 7.24
C TRP A 128 9.62 -13.40 7.41
N THR A 129 8.74 -13.66 6.43
CA THR A 129 7.31 -13.29 6.48
C THR A 129 6.64 -13.79 7.76
N LYS A 130 7.04 -14.97 8.26
CA LYS A 130 6.48 -15.57 9.48
C LYS A 130 6.73 -14.71 10.72
N PHE A 131 7.86 -14.00 10.78
CA PHE A 131 8.31 -13.25 11.95
C PHE A 131 8.14 -11.75 11.78
N ALA A 132 8.26 -11.24 10.56
CA ALA A 132 8.17 -9.84 10.20
C ALA A 132 7.04 -9.59 9.18
N PRO A 133 5.77 -9.56 9.59
CA PRO A 133 4.67 -9.27 8.68
C PRO A 133 4.84 -7.91 8.01
N GLY A 134 4.37 -7.82 6.76
CA GLY A 134 4.39 -6.60 5.97
C GLY A 134 3.31 -5.59 6.38
N LEU A 135 3.34 -4.42 5.74
CA LEU A 135 2.31 -3.39 5.86
C LEU A 135 1.89 -2.94 4.45
N LYS A 136 1.15 -3.80 3.73
CA LYS A 136 0.78 -3.56 2.33
C LYS A 136 -0.71 -3.73 2.05
N THR A 137 -1.34 -4.73 2.63
CA THR A 137 -2.75 -5.05 2.45
C THR A 137 -3.58 -4.62 3.66
N LEU A 138 -4.90 -4.55 3.49
CA LEU A 138 -5.81 -4.27 4.60
C LEU A 138 -5.68 -5.33 5.70
N THR A 139 -5.56 -6.59 5.31
CA THR A 139 -5.32 -7.72 6.24
C THR A 139 -4.05 -7.53 7.05
N ASP A 140 -2.96 -7.05 6.42
CA ASP A 140 -1.72 -6.75 7.16
C ASP A 140 -1.94 -5.68 8.22
N GLY A 141 -2.67 -4.59 7.87
CA GLY A 141 -2.97 -3.51 8.82
C GLY A 141 -3.77 -3.98 10.03
N ILE A 142 -4.78 -4.83 9.81
CA ILE A 142 -5.61 -5.43 10.88
C ILE A 142 -4.79 -6.40 11.73
N ALA A 143 -4.02 -7.27 11.11
CA ALA A 143 -3.16 -8.23 11.81
C ALA A 143 -2.09 -7.52 12.66
N LEU A 144 -1.45 -6.48 12.11
CA LEU A 144 -0.49 -5.66 12.85
C LEU A 144 -1.13 -4.94 14.03
N ARG A 145 -2.35 -4.40 13.88
CA ARG A 145 -3.11 -3.81 14.99
C ARG A 145 -3.28 -4.82 16.12
N SER A 146 -3.78 -6.00 15.81
CA SER A 146 -3.98 -7.07 16.78
C SER A 146 -2.67 -7.49 17.45
N ARG A 147 -1.58 -7.63 16.68
CA ARG A 147 -0.25 -7.98 17.19
C ARG A 147 0.32 -6.93 18.13
N ILE A 148 0.22 -5.64 17.77
CA ILE A 148 0.71 -4.53 18.60
C ILE A 148 -0.06 -4.46 19.91
N LEU A 149 -1.38 -4.52 19.88
CA LEU A 149 -2.21 -4.49 21.09
C LEU A 149 -1.92 -5.69 21.98
N ARG A 150 -1.82 -6.89 21.39
CA ARG A 150 -1.50 -8.13 22.13
C ARG A 150 -0.16 -8.06 22.85
N ALA A 151 0.85 -7.41 22.26
CA ALA A 151 2.16 -7.23 22.90
C ALA A 151 2.02 -6.52 24.27
N PHE A 152 1.17 -5.50 24.37
CA PHE A 152 0.91 -4.78 25.61
C PHE A 152 0.06 -5.60 26.60
N GLU A 153 -0.97 -6.31 26.11
CA GLU A 153 -1.79 -7.20 26.96
C GLU A 153 -0.92 -8.33 27.59
N MET A 154 -0.03 -8.90 26.80
CA MET A 154 0.87 -9.94 27.31
C MET A 154 1.91 -9.39 28.30
N ALA A 155 2.40 -8.15 28.10
CA ALA A 155 3.27 -7.50 29.05
C ALA A 155 2.57 -7.20 30.39
N GLU A 156 1.27 -6.82 30.37
CA GLU A 156 0.47 -6.59 31.58
C GLU A 156 0.29 -7.87 32.42
N LEU A 157 0.32 -9.05 31.79
CA LEU A 157 0.17 -10.34 32.47
C LEU A 157 1.46 -10.82 33.15
N GLN A 158 2.63 -10.24 32.83
CA GLN A 158 3.90 -10.66 33.42
C GLN A 158 3.96 -10.26 34.90
N GLU A 159 4.57 -11.10 35.75
CA GLU A 159 4.86 -10.75 37.14
C GLU A 159 5.86 -9.61 37.22
N ASN A 160 6.91 -9.66 36.40
CA ASN A 160 7.95 -8.65 36.27
C ASN A 160 8.14 -8.25 34.80
N PRO A 161 7.32 -7.33 34.27
CA PRO A 161 7.37 -6.93 32.85
C PRO A 161 8.73 -6.39 32.40
N THR A 162 9.52 -5.81 33.33
CA THR A 162 10.85 -5.28 33.07
C THR A 162 11.87 -6.35 32.65
N ASN A 163 11.62 -7.61 33.01
CA ASN A 163 12.51 -8.73 32.66
C ASN A 163 12.31 -9.21 31.20
N HIS A 164 11.25 -8.75 30.54
CA HIS A 164 10.85 -9.16 29.19
C HIS A 164 10.71 -7.98 28.24
N PRO A 165 11.76 -7.14 28.08
CA PRO A 165 11.68 -5.95 27.20
C PRO A 165 11.43 -6.29 25.73
N GLU A 166 11.81 -7.51 25.29
CA GLU A 166 11.59 -7.99 23.93
C GLU A 166 10.12 -8.07 23.54
N MET A 167 9.21 -8.27 24.51
CA MET A 167 7.76 -8.33 24.26
C MET A 167 7.19 -7.02 23.73
N VAL A 168 7.75 -5.89 24.14
CA VAL A 168 7.32 -4.54 23.76
C VAL A 168 8.42 -3.78 23.01
N THR A 169 9.36 -4.51 22.43
CA THR A 169 10.33 -3.98 21.46
C THR A 169 9.77 -4.18 20.06
N PHE A 170 9.66 -3.07 19.33
CA PHE A 170 9.15 -3.00 17.96
C PHE A 170 10.28 -2.62 17.02
N VAL A 171 10.62 -3.48 16.08
CA VAL A 171 11.60 -3.19 15.03
C VAL A 171 10.86 -2.98 13.72
N LEU A 172 10.98 -1.77 13.16
CA LEU A 172 10.43 -1.42 11.85
C LEU A 172 11.56 -1.44 10.84
N VAL A 173 11.45 -2.29 9.84
CA VAL A 173 12.45 -2.42 8.78
C VAL A 173 12.00 -1.64 7.55
N GLY A 174 12.77 -0.62 7.18
CA GLY A 174 12.50 0.29 6.08
C GLY A 174 12.16 1.70 6.55
N ALA A 175 13.03 2.68 6.27
CA ALA A 175 12.86 4.08 6.62
C ALA A 175 12.31 4.93 5.44
N GLY A 176 11.57 4.31 4.54
CA GLY A 176 10.71 4.99 3.57
C GLY A 176 9.47 5.60 4.21
N PRO A 177 8.54 6.18 3.39
CA PRO A 177 7.33 6.83 3.91
C PRO A 177 6.52 5.94 4.86
N ALA A 178 6.20 4.70 4.47
CA ALA A 178 5.39 3.78 5.28
C ALA A 178 6.04 3.47 6.64
N GLY A 179 7.37 3.22 6.68
CA GLY A 179 8.07 2.93 7.93
C GLY A 179 8.17 4.13 8.85
N CYS A 180 8.49 5.33 8.32
CA CYS A 180 8.54 6.56 9.12
C CYS A 180 7.16 6.96 9.67
N GLU A 181 6.10 6.84 8.86
CA GLU A 181 4.73 7.09 9.27
C GLU A 181 4.26 6.12 10.35
N MET A 182 4.57 4.83 10.17
CA MET A 182 4.27 3.78 11.15
C MET A 182 5.03 4.00 12.46
N ALA A 183 6.33 4.32 12.42
CA ALA A 183 7.15 4.58 13.59
C ALA A 183 6.61 5.76 14.40
N GLY A 184 6.32 6.88 13.74
CA GLY A 184 5.74 8.06 14.38
C GLY A 184 4.34 7.79 14.95
N ALA A 185 3.48 7.08 14.22
CA ALA A 185 2.14 6.76 14.69
C ALA A 185 2.14 5.77 15.88
N LEU A 186 3.06 4.81 15.88
CA LEU A 186 3.25 3.87 16.99
C LEU A 186 3.77 4.59 18.23
N ALA A 187 4.76 5.48 18.09
CA ALA A 187 5.28 6.29 19.20
C ALA A 187 4.17 7.14 19.85
N ASP A 188 3.33 7.79 19.04
CA ASP A 188 2.18 8.54 19.56
C ASP A 188 1.13 7.66 20.22
N MET A 189 0.84 6.48 19.65
CA MET A 189 -0.10 5.53 20.24
C MET A 189 0.37 5.13 21.65
N ILE A 190 1.63 4.77 21.80
CA ILE A 190 2.20 4.34 23.08
C ILE A 190 2.18 5.47 24.09
N ARG A 191 2.63 6.66 23.72
CA ARG A 191 2.85 7.77 24.66
C ARG A 191 1.59 8.55 24.99
N LEU A 192 0.63 8.63 24.06
CA LEU A 192 -0.53 9.49 24.21
C LEU A 192 -1.83 8.69 24.43
N THR A 193 -1.96 7.52 23.80
CA THR A 193 -3.24 6.79 23.78
C THR A 193 -3.31 5.73 24.85
N ILE A 194 -2.35 4.80 24.87
CA ILE A 194 -2.41 3.63 25.77
C ILE A 194 -1.65 3.82 27.08
N LYS A 195 -1.01 4.95 27.27
CA LYS A 195 -0.18 5.26 28.45
C LYS A 195 -0.89 4.97 29.80
N SER A 196 -2.19 5.19 29.86
CA SER A 196 -2.99 5.03 31.09
C SER A 196 -3.89 3.79 31.10
N ASP A 197 -3.83 2.97 30.04
CA ASP A 197 -4.72 1.80 29.95
C ASP A 197 -4.25 0.64 30.85
N PHE A 198 -2.93 0.51 31.02
CA PHE A 198 -2.30 -0.56 31.76
C PHE A 198 -1.97 -0.15 33.20
N ARG A 199 -2.03 -1.09 34.15
CA ARG A 199 -1.83 -0.84 35.58
C ARG A 199 -0.53 -1.41 36.11
N ARG A 200 -0.13 -2.58 35.64
CA ARG A 200 1.06 -3.30 36.09
C ARG A 200 2.26 -2.99 35.22
N PHE A 201 2.02 -2.76 33.93
CA PHE A 201 3.04 -2.45 32.95
C PHE A 201 3.03 -0.96 32.57
N ASN A 202 4.20 -0.35 32.48
CA ASN A 202 4.34 1.02 31.97
C ASN A 202 4.60 1.01 30.46
N PRO A 203 3.65 1.40 29.60
CA PRO A 203 3.82 1.40 28.15
C PRO A 203 5.02 2.24 27.66
N ASN A 204 5.48 3.23 28.42
CA ASN A 204 6.67 4.04 28.04
C ASN A 204 7.99 3.24 28.04
N MET A 205 8.00 2.00 28.54
CA MET A 205 9.14 1.09 28.45
C MET A 205 9.28 0.47 27.05
N ALA A 206 8.25 0.59 26.22
CA ALA A 206 8.31 0.07 24.86
C ALA A 206 9.40 0.79 24.04
N ARG A 207 10.19 0.01 23.31
CA ARG A 207 11.22 0.48 22.40
C ARG A 207 10.72 0.42 20.97
N ILE A 208 10.99 1.47 20.21
CA ILE A 208 10.72 1.51 18.77
C ILE A 208 12.04 1.75 18.06
N ILE A 209 12.42 0.83 17.20
CA ILE A 209 13.68 0.88 16.44
C ILE A 209 13.32 0.90 14.96
N LEU A 210 13.73 1.96 14.25
CA LEU A 210 13.58 2.09 12.79
C LEU A 210 14.92 1.81 12.13
N VAL A 211 14.95 0.81 11.24
CA VAL A 211 16.16 0.33 10.57
C VAL A 211 16.07 0.48 9.08
N ASP A 212 17.14 0.95 8.44
CA ASP A 212 17.24 0.95 6.97
C ASP A 212 18.71 0.83 6.53
N ALA A 213 18.92 0.15 5.40
CA ALA A 213 20.23 0.11 4.72
C ALA A 213 20.62 1.45 4.11
N ALA A 214 19.67 2.34 3.84
CA ALA A 214 19.95 3.71 3.39
C ALA A 214 20.57 4.56 4.52
N PHE A 215 21.38 5.55 4.13
CA PHE A 215 22.05 6.45 5.08
C PHE A 215 21.17 7.59 5.59
N ARG A 216 19.90 7.66 5.18
CA ARG A 216 18.94 8.66 5.66
C ARG A 216 17.51 8.16 5.57
N VAL A 217 16.65 8.64 6.44
CA VAL A 217 15.22 8.42 6.38
C VAL A 217 14.62 9.14 5.16
N LEU A 218 13.52 8.64 4.60
CA LEU A 218 12.81 9.25 3.47
C LEU A 218 13.77 9.66 2.32
N PRO A 219 14.54 8.75 1.74
CA PRO A 219 15.61 9.08 0.78
C PRO A 219 15.09 9.77 -0.50
N THR A 220 13.81 9.72 -0.77
CA THR A 220 13.14 10.40 -1.89
C THR A 220 12.90 11.90 -1.67
N PHE A 221 13.04 12.39 -0.43
CA PHE A 221 12.98 13.80 -0.08
C PHE A 221 14.36 14.43 -0.06
N SER A 222 14.43 15.78 -0.07
CA SER A 222 15.68 16.51 0.09
C SER A 222 16.36 16.19 1.43
N ALA A 223 17.70 16.29 1.47
CA ALA A 223 18.46 16.00 2.67
C ALA A 223 18.01 16.84 3.89
N GLU A 224 17.66 18.12 3.66
CA GLU A 224 17.13 19.02 4.69
C GLU A 224 15.84 18.49 5.35
N LEU A 225 14.86 18.03 4.54
CA LEU A 225 13.60 17.50 5.08
C LEU A 225 13.81 16.13 5.72
N SER A 226 14.68 15.31 5.17
CA SER A 226 15.08 14.01 5.71
C SER A 226 15.66 14.18 7.12
N GLU A 227 16.58 15.14 7.33
CA GLU A 227 17.18 15.43 8.64
C GLU A 227 16.14 15.93 9.66
N LYS A 228 15.22 16.80 9.22
CA LYS A 228 14.12 17.25 10.09
C LYS A 228 13.24 16.09 10.56
N VAL A 229 13.01 15.09 9.69
CA VAL A 229 12.24 13.89 10.06
C VAL A 229 13.03 12.98 10.99
N HIS A 230 14.32 12.79 10.73
CA HIS A 230 15.20 12.02 11.62
C HIS A 230 15.16 12.59 13.05
N THR A 231 15.44 13.88 13.20
CA THR A 231 15.37 14.58 14.49
C THR A 231 13.98 14.47 15.13
N GLN A 232 12.90 14.54 14.34
CA GLN A 232 11.56 14.43 14.88
C GLN A 232 11.26 13.01 15.40
N LEU A 233 11.69 11.96 14.70
CA LEU A 233 11.55 10.57 15.15
C LEU A 233 12.31 10.34 16.45
N GLU A 234 13.55 10.82 16.56
CA GLU A 234 14.34 10.73 17.80
C GLU A 234 13.68 11.45 18.97
N ARG A 235 13.15 12.68 18.76
CA ARG A 235 12.37 13.41 19.78
C ARG A 235 11.13 12.63 20.25
N MET A 236 10.55 11.83 19.36
CA MET A 236 9.47 10.93 19.70
C MET A 236 9.96 9.62 20.34
N GLY A 237 11.30 9.46 20.57
CA GLY A 237 11.95 8.32 21.18
C GLY A 237 11.97 7.08 20.30
N VAL A 238 11.99 7.27 19.00
CA VAL A 238 12.31 6.23 18.04
C VAL A 238 13.82 6.15 17.91
N GLU A 239 14.40 4.97 18.10
CA GLU A 239 15.80 4.70 17.82
C GLU A 239 15.95 4.54 16.30
N VAL A 240 16.71 5.42 15.64
CA VAL A 240 16.91 5.36 14.19
C VAL A 240 18.29 4.77 13.89
N ARG A 241 18.32 3.62 13.20
CA ARG A 241 19.53 2.89 12.81
C ARG A 241 19.62 2.83 11.29
N LEU A 242 20.49 3.62 10.70
CA LEU A 242 20.66 3.76 9.25
C LEU A 242 22.02 3.23 8.80
N GLY A 243 22.14 2.93 7.50
CA GLY A 243 23.37 2.42 6.88
C GLY A 243 23.62 0.93 7.10
N HIS A 244 22.66 0.20 7.67
CA HIS A 244 22.78 -1.21 7.95
C HIS A 244 21.54 -1.97 7.50
N ALA A 245 21.73 -3.00 6.67
CA ALA A 245 20.67 -3.93 6.31
C ALA A 245 20.38 -4.88 7.47
N VAL A 246 19.16 -5.37 7.56
CA VAL A 246 18.82 -6.51 8.40
C VAL A 246 19.44 -7.76 7.79
N GLU A 247 20.22 -8.51 8.57
CA GLU A 247 20.96 -9.70 8.15
C GLU A 247 20.18 -10.98 8.41
N GLN A 248 19.38 -11.01 9.47
CA GLN A 248 18.58 -12.15 9.89
C GLN A 248 17.30 -11.69 10.59
N VAL A 249 16.21 -12.40 10.35
CA VAL A 249 14.96 -12.29 11.10
C VAL A 249 14.51 -13.68 11.55
N ASP A 250 14.23 -13.83 12.83
CA ASP A 250 13.72 -15.06 13.41
C ASP A 250 12.73 -14.82 14.57
N ALA A 251 12.30 -15.86 15.27
CA ALA A 251 11.36 -15.76 16.38
C ALA A 251 11.85 -14.90 17.56
N ARG A 252 13.18 -14.69 17.69
CA ARG A 252 13.80 -13.90 18.76
C ARG A 252 14.00 -12.44 18.38
N GLY A 253 13.85 -12.08 17.10
CA GLY A 253 14.02 -10.71 16.61
C GLY A 253 14.89 -10.61 15.37
N VAL A 254 15.80 -9.64 15.35
CA VAL A 254 16.61 -9.31 14.16
C VAL A 254 18.10 -9.26 14.49
N VAL A 255 18.93 -9.48 13.46
CA VAL A 255 20.38 -9.19 13.50
C VAL A 255 20.68 -8.04 12.56
N ILE A 256 21.43 -7.04 13.04
CA ILE A 256 21.79 -5.82 12.32
C ILE A 256 23.24 -5.50 12.64
N ALA A 257 24.11 -5.41 11.64
CA ALA A 257 25.56 -5.18 11.80
C ALA A 257 26.21 -6.14 12.81
N GLY A 258 25.81 -7.42 12.78
CA GLY A 258 26.27 -8.46 13.71
C GLY A 258 25.69 -8.37 15.12
N GLU A 259 24.92 -7.33 15.46
CA GLU A 259 24.27 -7.18 16.77
C GLU A 259 22.88 -7.81 16.77
N ARG A 260 22.58 -8.67 17.77
CA ARG A 260 21.25 -9.22 17.99
C ARG A 260 20.38 -8.24 18.76
N ILE A 261 19.21 -7.90 18.19
CA ILE A 261 18.15 -7.18 18.86
C ILE A 261 17.01 -8.15 19.15
N ASN A 262 16.78 -8.43 20.43
CA ASN A 262 15.66 -9.25 20.84
C ASN A 262 14.37 -8.43 20.73
N ALA A 263 13.42 -8.89 19.92
CA ALA A 263 12.16 -8.22 19.65
C ALA A 263 11.11 -9.23 19.16
N GLN A 264 9.96 -9.29 19.82
CA GLN A 264 8.85 -10.13 19.37
C GLN A 264 8.02 -9.45 18.27
N ASN A 265 8.22 -8.15 18.04
CA ASN A 265 7.43 -7.37 17.10
C ASN A 265 8.32 -6.76 16.01
N VAL A 266 8.52 -7.52 14.94
CA VAL A 266 9.21 -7.02 13.73
C VAL A 266 8.15 -6.69 12.69
N ILE A 267 8.23 -5.50 12.07
CA ILE A 267 7.29 -5.00 11.05
C ILE A 267 8.10 -4.70 9.79
N TRP A 268 7.72 -5.30 8.67
CA TRP A 268 8.44 -5.16 7.40
C TRP A 268 7.80 -4.08 6.53
N ALA A 269 8.44 -2.92 6.41
CA ALA A 269 8.03 -1.82 5.54
C ALA A 269 9.02 -1.56 4.39
N ALA A 270 10.00 -2.45 4.21
CA ALA A 270 11.04 -2.36 3.19
C ALA A 270 10.71 -3.24 1.99
N GLY A 271 11.32 -2.88 0.85
CA GLY A 271 11.30 -3.72 -0.34
C GLY A 271 9.93 -3.87 -1.01
N MET A 272 9.94 -3.66 -2.33
CA MET A 272 8.76 -3.87 -3.18
C MET A 272 9.21 -4.60 -4.44
N LYS A 273 8.48 -5.63 -4.84
CA LYS A 273 8.64 -6.35 -6.12
C LYS A 273 7.38 -6.18 -6.96
N ALA A 274 7.55 -6.08 -8.26
CA ALA A 274 6.40 -6.02 -9.16
C ALA A 274 5.61 -7.33 -9.11
N SER A 275 4.31 -7.22 -9.38
CA SER A 275 3.44 -8.36 -9.64
C SER A 275 3.98 -9.21 -10.81
N PRO A 276 3.52 -10.46 -10.98
CA PRO A 276 4.01 -11.35 -12.02
C PRO A 276 3.62 -10.97 -13.46
N ALA A 277 3.08 -9.76 -13.70
CA ALA A 277 2.62 -9.29 -15.01
C ALA A 277 3.70 -9.38 -16.10
N GLY A 278 4.95 -9.07 -15.79
CA GLY A 278 6.07 -9.22 -16.73
C GLY A 278 6.31 -10.68 -17.14
N LYS A 279 6.16 -11.61 -16.19
CA LYS A 279 6.26 -13.07 -16.47
C LYS A 279 5.10 -13.56 -17.33
N TRP A 280 3.86 -13.08 -17.06
CA TRP A 280 2.69 -13.47 -17.86
C TRP A 280 2.81 -13.04 -19.31
N LEU A 281 3.37 -11.84 -19.55
CA LEU A 281 3.54 -11.31 -20.89
C LEU A 281 4.80 -11.84 -21.59
N GLY A 282 5.77 -12.39 -20.86
CA GLY A 282 7.07 -12.78 -21.41
C GLY A 282 7.82 -11.59 -22.04
N VAL A 283 7.80 -10.42 -21.36
CA VAL A 283 8.42 -9.18 -21.85
C VAL A 283 9.55 -8.72 -20.94
N GLU A 284 10.35 -7.77 -21.43
CA GLU A 284 11.46 -7.21 -20.66
C GLU A 284 10.97 -6.46 -19.42
N THR A 285 11.67 -6.69 -18.30
CA THR A 285 11.38 -6.04 -17.02
C THR A 285 12.61 -5.31 -16.47
N ASP A 286 12.41 -4.43 -15.52
CA ASP A 286 13.50 -3.87 -14.74
C ASP A 286 13.91 -4.83 -13.58
N ARG A 287 14.90 -4.40 -12.77
CA ARG A 287 15.41 -5.20 -11.63
C ARG A 287 14.34 -5.50 -10.57
N ALA A 288 13.29 -4.67 -10.46
CA ALA A 288 12.18 -4.88 -9.55
C ALA A 288 11.06 -5.75 -10.16
N GLY A 289 11.22 -6.22 -11.41
CA GLY A 289 10.24 -7.01 -12.16
C GLY A 289 9.15 -6.18 -12.83
N ARG A 290 9.27 -4.83 -12.85
CA ARG A 290 8.30 -3.95 -13.50
C ARG A 290 8.44 -4.01 -15.02
N VAL A 291 7.31 -4.07 -15.70
CA VAL A 291 7.24 -4.17 -17.16
C VAL A 291 7.78 -2.91 -17.81
N LYS A 292 8.74 -3.06 -18.71
CA LYS A 292 9.21 -1.96 -19.58
C LYS A 292 8.21 -1.74 -20.70
N GLY A 293 7.61 -0.56 -20.74
CA GLY A 293 6.63 -0.16 -21.76
C GLY A 293 7.12 0.97 -22.64
N GLU A 294 6.33 1.25 -23.68
CA GLU A 294 6.52 2.38 -24.58
C GLU A 294 6.15 3.72 -23.92
N SER A 295 6.46 4.81 -24.58
CA SER A 295 6.15 6.16 -24.08
C SER A 295 4.65 6.47 -23.96
N ASP A 296 3.80 5.65 -24.56
CA ASP A 296 2.33 5.69 -24.45
C ASP A 296 1.77 4.62 -23.50
N LEU A 297 2.64 4.04 -22.66
CA LEU A 297 2.33 3.00 -21.66
C LEU A 297 1.88 1.67 -22.26
N THR A 298 2.03 1.46 -23.56
CA THR A 298 1.76 0.18 -24.21
C THR A 298 2.95 -0.76 -24.10
N ILE A 299 2.71 -2.04 -24.35
CA ILE A 299 3.75 -3.05 -24.40
C ILE A 299 4.35 -3.08 -25.82
N PRO A 300 5.69 -3.17 -25.99
CA PRO A 300 6.32 -3.28 -27.29
C PRO A 300 5.71 -4.40 -28.13
N GLY A 301 5.29 -4.06 -29.36
CA GLY A 301 4.64 -5.00 -30.28
C GLY A 301 3.15 -5.28 -29.99
N HIS A 302 2.61 -4.82 -28.85
CA HIS A 302 1.22 -5.05 -28.44
C HIS A 302 0.53 -3.74 -28.04
N PRO A 303 0.14 -2.91 -29.00
CA PRO A 303 -0.45 -1.60 -28.74
C PRO A 303 -1.80 -1.66 -28.01
N GLU A 304 -2.45 -2.82 -27.98
CA GLU A 304 -3.69 -3.07 -27.24
C GLU A 304 -3.49 -3.35 -25.75
N ILE A 305 -2.23 -3.61 -25.29
CA ILE A 305 -1.90 -3.95 -23.91
C ILE A 305 -1.19 -2.76 -23.25
N PHE A 306 -1.70 -2.31 -22.11
CA PHE A 306 -1.15 -1.23 -21.29
C PHE A 306 -0.67 -1.77 -19.95
N ALA A 307 0.49 -1.28 -19.49
CA ALA A 307 0.93 -1.45 -18.10
C ALA A 307 0.99 -0.09 -17.42
N VAL A 308 0.39 0.03 -16.21
CA VAL A 308 0.26 1.31 -15.52
C VAL A 308 0.60 1.22 -14.03
N GLY A 309 1.05 2.35 -13.47
CA GLY A 309 1.44 2.45 -12.06
C GLY A 309 2.67 1.59 -11.74
N ASP A 310 2.66 0.99 -10.57
CA ASP A 310 3.80 0.23 -10.05
C ASP A 310 4.06 -1.10 -10.81
N THR A 311 3.12 -1.53 -11.66
CA THR A 311 3.30 -2.65 -12.58
C THR A 311 4.32 -2.31 -13.68
N ALA A 312 4.42 -1.03 -14.06
CA ALA A 312 5.23 -0.55 -15.17
C ALA A 312 6.50 0.16 -14.72
N SER A 313 7.58 -0.05 -15.47
CA SER A 313 8.81 0.74 -15.39
C SER A 313 8.71 1.91 -16.38
N THR A 314 7.93 2.93 -16.00
CA THR A 314 7.77 4.13 -16.84
C THR A 314 8.90 5.12 -16.55
N VAL A 315 9.41 5.77 -17.60
CA VAL A 315 10.46 6.79 -17.47
C VAL A 315 9.91 8.19 -17.76
N SER A 316 10.52 9.19 -17.11
CA SER A 316 10.26 10.59 -17.41
C SER A 316 10.86 10.99 -18.78
N LYS A 317 10.61 12.20 -19.22
CA LYS A 317 11.24 12.74 -20.43
C LYS A 317 12.77 12.80 -20.34
N GLU A 318 13.29 12.94 -19.14
CA GLU A 318 14.71 12.98 -18.82
C GLU A 318 15.33 11.59 -18.66
N GLY A 319 14.59 10.51 -19.01
CA GLY A 319 15.04 9.12 -18.90
C GLY A 319 15.10 8.56 -17.48
N LYS A 320 14.60 9.29 -16.46
CA LYS A 320 14.59 8.83 -15.07
C LYS A 320 13.34 7.98 -14.79
N PRO A 321 13.47 6.87 -14.05
CA PRO A 321 12.32 6.09 -13.64
C PRO A 321 11.34 6.93 -12.82
N LEU A 322 10.04 6.79 -13.12
CA LEU A 322 9.00 7.41 -12.30
C LEU A 322 8.88 6.70 -10.94
N PRO A 323 8.55 7.45 -9.87
CA PRO A 323 8.39 6.86 -8.56
C PRO A 323 7.15 5.96 -8.49
N GLY A 324 7.21 4.92 -7.64
CA GLY A 324 6.06 4.05 -7.33
C GLY A 324 5.09 4.74 -6.38
N VAL A 325 4.33 5.70 -6.87
CA VAL A 325 3.36 6.47 -6.08
C VAL A 325 1.98 6.44 -6.72
N ALA A 326 0.94 6.57 -5.89
CA ALA A 326 -0.45 6.55 -6.33
C ALA A 326 -0.74 7.57 -7.46
N GLN A 327 -0.08 8.72 -7.47
CA GLN A 327 -0.25 9.75 -8.48
C GLN A 327 0.19 9.30 -9.88
N VAL A 328 1.30 8.56 -10.00
CA VAL A 328 1.76 7.97 -11.27
C VAL A 328 0.74 6.95 -11.75
N ALA A 329 0.28 6.06 -10.86
CA ALA A 329 -0.72 5.05 -11.18
C ALA A 329 -2.05 5.68 -11.66
N MET A 330 -2.56 6.69 -10.94
CA MET A 330 -3.80 7.37 -11.32
C MET A 330 -3.70 8.11 -12.65
N GLN A 331 -2.58 8.79 -12.90
CA GLN A 331 -2.38 9.51 -14.17
C GLN A 331 -2.18 8.53 -15.32
N GLY A 332 -1.39 7.47 -15.12
CA GLY A 332 -1.17 6.41 -16.13
C GLY A 332 -2.46 5.67 -16.46
N GLY A 333 -3.24 5.26 -15.45
CA GLY A 333 -4.53 4.60 -15.68
C GLY A 333 -5.52 5.49 -16.44
N ARG A 334 -5.60 6.78 -16.07
CA ARG A 334 -6.44 7.75 -16.79
C ARG A 334 -5.98 7.94 -18.24
N TYR A 335 -4.68 7.97 -18.47
CA TYR A 335 -4.10 8.07 -19.81
C TYR A 335 -4.45 6.84 -20.64
N ALA A 336 -4.22 5.62 -20.15
CA ALA A 336 -4.54 4.38 -20.85
C ALA A 336 -6.03 4.31 -21.21
N GLY A 337 -6.94 4.57 -20.25
CA GLY A 337 -8.37 4.59 -20.51
C GLY A 337 -8.78 5.63 -21.57
N ARG A 338 -8.21 6.84 -21.55
CA ARG A 338 -8.48 7.87 -22.57
C ARG A 338 -7.92 7.48 -23.93
N THR A 339 -6.77 6.82 -23.99
CA THR A 339 -6.17 6.33 -25.24
C THR A 339 -7.08 5.30 -25.89
N ILE A 340 -7.55 4.32 -25.12
CA ILE A 340 -8.50 3.31 -25.59
C ILE A 340 -9.81 3.97 -26.05
N ALA A 341 -10.40 4.85 -25.21
CA ALA A 341 -11.63 5.55 -25.57
C ALA A 341 -11.55 6.30 -26.91
N ARG A 342 -10.39 6.89 -27.22
CA ARG A 342 -10.15 7.55 -28.50
C ARG A 342 -9.95 6.56 -29.66
N ARG A 343 -9.18 5.50 -29.45
CA ARG A 343 -8.93 4.47 -30.47
C ARG A 343 -10.20 3.82 -30.95
N VAL A 344 -11.11 3.49 -30.03
CA VAL A 344 -12.39 2.82 -30.34
C VAL A 344 -13.29 3.66 -31.25
N VAL A 345 -13.23 5.00 -31.16
CA VAL A 345 -14.02 5.90 -32.03
C VAL A 345 -13.23 6.44 -33.22
N GLY A 346 -12.06 5.88 -33.53
CA GLY A 346 -11.23 6.33 -34.65
C GLY A 346 -10.61 7.71 -34.46
N GLY A 347 -10.51 8.16 -33.21
CA GLY A 347 -9.97 9.48 -32.87
C GLY A 347 -8.45 9.57 -32.98
N ARG A 348 -7.92 10.79 -33.09
CA ARG A 348 -6.47 11.02 -33.18
C ARG A 348 -5.74 10.48 -31.94
N PRO A 349 -4.55 9.86 -32.07
CA PRO A 349 -3.75 9.39 -30.96
C PRO A 349 -3.46 10.49 -29.93
N LEU A 350 -3.37 10.12 -28.66
CA LEU A 350 -2.88 11.04 -27.62
C LEU A 350 -1.37 11.25 -27.79
N ARG A 351 -0.87 12.39 -27.32
CA ARG A 351 0.57 12.59 -27.15
C ARG A 351 1.12 11.57 -26.15
N PRO A 352 2.43 11.23 -26.19
CA PRO A 352 3.06 10.36 -25.21
C PRO A 352 2.73 10.75 -23.76
N PHE A 353 2.69 9.78 -22.87
CA PHE A 353 2.39 10.00 -21.47
C PHE A 353 3.40 10.97 -20.84
N LYS A 354 2.89 11.93 -20.10
CA LYS A 354 3.71 12.86 -19.32
C LYS A 354 3.18 12.91 -17.91
N TYR A 355 4.01 12.47 -16.97
CA TYR A 355 3.70 12.58 -15.56
C TYR A 355 3.77 14.05 -15.11
N PHE A 356 2.77 14.47 -14.35
CA PHE A 356 2.75 15.75 -13.65
C PHE A 356 2.99 15.50 -12.17
N ASP A 357 4.19 15.85 -11.71
CA ASP A 357 4.57 15.69 -10.29
C ASP A 357 3.88 16.78 -9.45
N LYS A 358 3.11 16.33 -8.47
CA LYS A 358 2.43 17.21 -7.50
C LYS A 358 3.21 17.35 -6.20
N GLY A 359 4.38 16.73 -6.11
CA GLY A 359 5.20 16.67 -4.92
C GLY A 359 4.90 15.48 -4.01
N ASN A 360 5.68 15.38 -2.94
CA ASN A 360 5.67 14.31 -1.96
C ASN A 360 5.24 14.83 -0.61
N LEU A 361 4.55 13.99 0.15
CA LEU A 361 4.07 14.25 1.50
C LEU A 361 4.36 13.05 2.37
N ALA A 362 4.79 13.28 3.61
CA ALA A 362 4.91 12.26 4.65
C ALA A 362 4.56 12.86 6.01
N THR A 363 3.90 12.09 6.87
CA THR A 363 3.55 12.53 8.22
C THR A 363 4.32 11.74 9.27
N ILE A 364 4.74 12.43 10.33
CA ILE A 364 5.49 11.82 11.43
C ILE A 364 4.73 12.08 12.73
N GLY A 365 3.91 11.07 13.06
CA GLY A 365 3.03 11.18 14.21
C GLY A 365 1.91 12.19 14.01
N TRP A 366 1.47 12.75 15.13
CA TRP A 366 0.20 13.46 15.26
C TRP A 366 0.21 14.87 14.72
N ASN A 367 1.32 15.60 14.91
CA ASN A 367 1.39 17.05 14.71
C ASN A 367 2.48 17.47 13.73
N TYR A 368 3.16 16.53 13.08
CA TYR A 368 4.27 16.83 12.21
C TYR A 368 4.11 16.16 10.85
N ALA A 369 4.38 16.89 9.80
CA ALA A 369 4.49 16.37 8.45
C ALA A 369 5.55 17.14 7.67
N ILE A 370 5.95 16.60 6.54
CA ILE A 370 6.78 17.28 5.55
C ILE A 370 6.08 17.27 4.20
N LEU A 371 6.29 18.32 3.43
CA LEU A 371 5.84 18.47 2.05
C LEU A 371 7.00 19.00 1.21
N GLU A 372 7.20 18.38 0.06
CA GLU A 372 8.13 18.85 -0.97
C GLU A 372 7.44 18.83 -2.33
N SER A 373 7.33 20.00 -2.98
CA SER A 373 6.75 20.15 -4.31
C SER A 373 7.53 21.20 -5.09
N GLY A 374 8.37 20.75 -6.01
CA GLY A 374 9.31 21.63 -6.71
C GLY A 374 10.23 22.37 -5.75
N LYS A 375 10.12 23.70 -5.69
CA LYS A 375 10.92 24.54 -4.77
C LYS A 375 10.26 24.72 -3.39
N LEU A 376 8.99 24.36 -3.25
CA LEU A 376 8.26 24.50 -1.99
C LEU A 376 8.62 23.36 -1.04
N LYS A 377 9.14 23.70 0.13
CA LYS A 377 9.43 22.79 1.22
C LYS A 377 8.76 23.28 2.48
N LEU A 378 7.92 22.45 3.07
CA LEU A 378 7.26 22.73 4.34
C LEU A 378 7.54 21.60 5.32
N ALA A 379 7.63 21.94 6.60
CA ALA A 379 7.76 20.98 7.70
C ALA A 379 6.98 21.47 8.92
N GLY A 380 6.51 20.54 9.76
CA GLY A 380 5.79 20.84 11.00
C GLY A 380 4.27 20.87 10.84
N SER A 381 3.60 21.64 11.72
CA SER A 381 2.14 21.63 11.84
C SER A 381 1.41 22.17 10.61
N LEU A 382 1.98 23.16 9.91
CA LEU A 382 1.38 23.67 8.68
C LEU A 382 1.39 22.59 7.58
N ALA A 383 2.53 21.89 7.41
CA ALA A 383 2.60 20.75 6.49
C ALA A 383 1.62 19.65 6.88
N LYS A 384 1.38 19.44 8.19
CA LYS A 384 0.38 18.47 8.68
C LYS A 384 -1.04 18.85 8.30
N LEU A 385 -1.41 20.13 8.36
CA LEU A 385 -2.73 20.58 7.91
C LEU A 385 -2.92 20.36 6.40
N VAL A 386 -1.90 20.69 5.61
CA VAL A 386 -1.92 20.45 4.15
C VAL A 386 -2.01 18.94 3.87
N TRP A 387 -1.24 18.12 4.59
CA TRP A 387 -1.30 16.66 4.51
C TRP A 387 -2.72 16.14 4.80
N ALA A 388 -3.35 16.59 5.88
CA ALA A 388 -4.68 16.16 6.28
C ALA A 388 -5.74 16.54 5.21
N PHE A 389 -5.69 17.78 4.72
CA PHE A 389 -6.60 18.24 3.67
C PHE A 389 -6.48 17.40 2.39
N ILE A 390 -5.24 17.14 1.93
CA ILE A 390 -4.98 16.36 0.72
C ILE A 390 -5.48 14.93 0.90
N HIS A 391 -5.23 14.28 2.04
CA HIS A 391 -5.63 12.89 2.25
C HIS A 391 -7.15 12.75 2.34
N ILE A 392 -7.86 13.66 3.03
CA ILE A 392 -9.32 13.71 3.03
C ILE A 392 -9.87 13.93 1.61
N PHE A 393 -9.29 14.86 0.86
CA PHE A 393 -9.75 15.15 -0.50
C PHE A 393 -9.66 13.94 -1.43
N PHE A 394 -8.61 13.10 -1.27
CA PHE A 394 -8.40 11.92 -2.10
C PHE A 394 -9.15 10.66 -1.64
N LEU A 395 -9.80 10.65 -0.47
CA LEU A 395 -10.75 9.59 -0.12
C LEU A 395 -11.89 9.56 -1.15
N LEU A 396 -12.29 8.36 -1.55
CA LEU A 396 -13.16 8.19 -2.71
C LEU A 396 -14.60 8.63 -2.46
N GLN A 397 -15.10 8.47 -1.24
CA GLN A 397 -16.50 8.72 -0.88
C GLN A 397 -16.62 9.91 0.10
N THR A 398 -17.77 10.58 0.08
CA THR A 398 -17.99 11.76 0.92
C THR A 398 -18.23 11.38 2.37
N GLU A 399 -18.87 10.24 2.62
CA GLU A 399 -19.14 9.73 3.96
C GLU A 399 -17.85 9.53 4.74
N GLU A 400 -16.89 8.80 4.18
CA GLU A 400 -15.61 8.53 4.82
C GLU A 400 -14.75 9.78 4.98
N ARG A 401 -14.87 10.76 4.08
CA ARG A 401 -14.22 12.06 4.26
C ARG A 401 -14.68 12.73 5.56
N ILE A 402 -15.98 12.69 5.84
CA ILE A 402 -16.57 13.26 7.05
C ILE A 402 -16.16 12.42 8.26
N LEU A 403 -16.30 11.08 8.20
CA LEU A 403 -15.99 10.19 9.30
C LEU A 403 -14.51 10.26 9.70
N VAL A 404 -13.59 10.17 8.74
CA VAL A 404 -12.14 10.28 8.97
C VAL A 404 -11.80 11.66 9.55
N PHE A 405 -12.37 12.74 9.02
CA PHE A 405 -12.18 14.08 9.57
C PHE A 405 -12.63 14.14 11.03
N MET A 406 -13.82 13.65 11.35
CA MET A 406 -14.36 13.63 12.72
C MET A 406 -13.51 12.77 13.66
N LYS A 407 -13.06 11.59 13.21
CA LYS A 407 -12.16 10.75 13.98
C LYS A 407 -10.82 11.45 14.27
N TRP A 408 -10.25 12.15 13.30
CA TRP A 408 -9.01 12.92 13.53
C TRP A 408 -9.23 14.08 14.49
N VAL A 409 -10.31 14.85 14.35
CA VAL A 409 -10.67 15.94 15.27
C VAL A 409 -10.86 15.39 16.69
N TYR A 410 -11.66 14.34 16.84
CA TYR A 410 -11.88 13.69 18.15
C TYR A 410 -10.55 13.27 18.77
N ALA A 411 -9.73 12.61 18.01
CA ALA A 411 -8.47 12.11 18.46
C ALA A 411 -7.47 13.26 18.81
N ILE A 412 -7.49 14.43 18.12
CA ILE A 412 -6.72 15.62 18.48
C ILE A 412 -7.07 16.13 19.88
N PHE A 413 -8.34 16.25 20.18
CA PHE A 413 -8.79 16.81 21.47
C PHE A 413 -8.69 15.81 22.62
N THR A 414 -9.00 14.53 22.40
CA THR A 414 -9.09 13.54 23.47
C THR A 414 -7.82 12.71 23.66
N LYS A 415 -6.93 12.71 22.67
CA LYS A 415 -5.76 11.78 22.56
C LYS A 415 -6.16 10.31 22.54
N LYS A 416 -7.44 9.99 22.39
CA LYS A 416 -7.98 8.63 22.34
C LYS A 416 -8.09 8.15 20.89
N ARG A 417 -7.89 6.85 20.69
CA ARG A 417 -8.07 6.14 19.42
C ARG A 417 -9.15 5.08 19.63
N GLY A 418 -10.16 5.04 18.75
CA GLY A 418 -11.35 4.20 18.95
C GLY A 418 -11.15 2.73 18.62
N SER A 419 -10.25 2.42 17.67
CA SER A 419 -10.16 1.09 17.05
C SER A 419 -9.19 0.15 17.76
N ARG A 420 -9.21 0.12 19.11
CA ARG A 420 -8.33 -0.71 19.96
C ARG A 420 -8.93 -2.08 20.24
N ILE A 421 -9.22 -2.83 19.19
CA ILE A 421 -9.84 -4.15 19.28
C ILE A 421 -8.89 -5.19 18.70
N ILE A 422 -8.69 -6.29 19.44
CA ILE A 422 -7.98 -7.48 18.97
C ILE A 422 -9.03 -8.39 18.32
N GLU A 423 -8.93 -8.61 17.01
CA GLU A 423 -9.93 -9.38 16.25
C GLU A 423 -9.76 -10.90 16.37
N GLU A 424 -8.53 -11.37 16.65
CA GLU A 424 -8.24 -12.78 16.82
C GLU A 424 -8.20 -13.15 18.30
N PRO A 425 -8.96 -14.16 18.76
CA PRO A 425 -8.89 -14.62 20.14
C PRO A 425 -7.50 -15.20 20.47
N ILE A 426 -7.07 -14.99 21.72
CA ILE A 426 -5.75 -15.44 22.23
C ILE A 426 -5.63 -16.99 22.26
N LEU A 427 -6.73 -17.72 22.06
CA LEU A 427 -6.88 -19.16 22.37
C LEU A 427 -6.26 -20.13 21.37
N SER A 428 -5.54 -19.71 20.35
CA SER A 428 -5.05 -20.61 19.30
C SER A 428 -3.53 -20.73 19.12
N GLN A 429 -2.73 -20.35 20.12
CA GLN A 429 -1.33 -20.77 20.10
C GLN A 429 -1.18 -22.08 20.87
N PRO A 430 -0.67 -23.17 20.26
CA PRO A 430 -0.22 -24.32 21.01
C PRO A 430 0.79 -23.86 22.08
N ARG A 431 0.59 -24.21 23.31
CA ARG A 431 1.64 -24.05 24.32
C ARG A 431 2.80 -24.94 23.87
N ASP A 432 3.94 -24.33 23.58
CA ASP A 432 5.21 -25.04 23.40
C ASP A 432 5.63 -25.69 24.74
N HIS A 433 4.88 -26.70 25.16
CA HIS A 433 5.17 -27.54 26.31
C HIS A 433 5.46 -29.00 25.87
N GLU A 434 5.98 -29.20 24.65
CA GLU A 434 6.56 -30.51 24.24
C GLU A 434 7.90 -30.27 23.57
N LEU A 435 8.88 -29.83 24.34
CA LEU A 435 10.29 -30.07 24.08
C LEU A 435 11.00 -30.13 25.45
N GLN A 436 10.86 -31.25 26.12
CA GLN A 436 11.86 -31.79 27.06
C GLN A 436 12.58 -32.96 26.42
#